data_a7712b9ce6a47f0ef6ef8e9ac7fee6ba
#
_entry.id   a7712b9ce6a47f0ef6ef8e9ac7fee6ba
#
_cell.length_a   1.000
_cell.length_b   1.000
_cell.length_c   1.000
_cell.angle_alpha   90.00
_cell.angle_beta   90.00
_cell.angle_gamma   90.00
#
_symmetry.space_group_name_H-M   'P 1'
#
loop_
_entity.id
_entity.type
_entity.pdbx_description
1 polymer ?
#
loop_
_entity_poly.entity_id
_entity_poly.type
_entity_poly.pdbx_seq_one_letter_code
_entity_poly.pdbx_strand_id
1 'polypeptide(L)'
;YFPLLVYSMSILFGVVHASNFYNDTWLFYALSPLIILSQLSGGFILSYIRVRINFYYGFLHHALWNFVALLIMPFIILLFTNPFTDHTKNYNLEIDENIVFHQNEVQTITYDIKDHKIYKIEAEQYYLQDILDVVYGKEKYYVDEYLIDIDFSSKQGVTKEEFKKILEKEYDIE
;
A
#
# COMPACT_ATOMS: atom_id res chain seq x y z
N TYR A 1 20.17 10.73 -35.98
CA TYR A 1 18.87 10.17 -35.52
C TYR A 1 19.00 9.33 -34.25
N PHE A 2 20.19 8.77 -33.97
CA PHE A 2 20.39 7.93 -32.79
C PHE A 2 20.13 8.64 -31.45
N PRO A 3 20.63 9.87 -31.19
CA PRO A 3 20.31 10.59 -29.96
C PRO A 3 18.79 10.82 -29.78
N LEU A 4 18.09 11.14 -30.85
CA LEU A 4 16.64 11.34 -30.82
C LEU A 4 15.90 10.08 -30.33
N LEU A 5 16.30 8.90 -30.84
CA LEU A 5 15.75 7.63 -30.41
C LEU A 5 16.00 7.36 -28.91
N VAL A 6 17.23 7.59 -28.43
CA VAL A 6 17.58 7.39 -27.03
C VAL A 6 16.75 8.28 -26.11
N TYR A 7 16.65 9.58 -26.42
CA TYR A 7 15.86 10.51 -25.62
C TYR A 7 14.37 10.17 -25.65
N SER A 8 13.81 9.90 -26.83
CA SER A 8 12.39 9.57 -26.95
C SER A 8 12.03 8.28 -26.18
N MET A 9 12.87 7.26 -26.25
CA MET A 9 12.62 5.99 -25.53
C MET A 9 12.80 6.15 -24.03
N SER A 10 13.76 6.96 -23.57
CA SER A 10 13.93 7.22 -22.14
C SER A 10 12.78 8.06 -21.57
N ILE A 11 12.28 9.03 -22.32
CA ILE A 11 11.10 9.83 -21.93
C ILE A 11 9.86 8.91 -21.87
N LEU A 12 9.65 8.09 -22.90
CA LEU A 12 8.54 7.15 -22.91
C LEU A 12 8.61 6.17 -21.74
N PHE A 13 9.80 5.66 -21.44
CA PHE A 13 10.03 4.80 -20.27
C PHE A 13 9.62 5.49 -18.97
N GLY A 14 10.03 6.74 -18.75
CA GLY A 14 9.65 7.50 -17.56
C GLY A 14 8.14 7.76 -17.46
N VAL A 15 7.52 8.16 -18.57
CA VAL A 15 6.08 8.48 -18.60
C VAL A 15 5.22 7.22 -18.38
N VAL A 16 5.57 6.09 -19.01
CA VAL A 16 4.82 4.82 -18.83
C VAL A 16 4.86 4.37 -17.36
N HIS A 17 5.96 4.60 -16.65
CA HIS A 17 6.06 4.23 -15.24
C HIS A 17 5.16 5.09 -14.32
N ALA A 18 4.71 6.25 -14.76
CA ALA A 18 3.72 7.03 -14.00
C ALA A 18 2.36 6.29 -13.89
N SER A 19 2.04 5.42 -14.85
CA SER A 19 0.82 4.61 -14.82
C SER A 19 0.85 3.45 -13.80
N ASN A 20 2.00 3.20 -13.16
CA ASN A 20 2.10 2.20 -12.09
C ASN A 20 1.48 2.72 -10.76
N PHE A 21 1.17 4.02 -10.70
CA PHE A 21 0.56 4.64 -9.54
C PHE A 21 -0.87 5.01 -9.88
N TYR A 22 -1.82 4.42 -9.17
CA TYR A 22 -3.21 4.84 -9.22
C TYR A 22 -3.44 5.88 -8.13
N ASN A 23 -3.58 7.13 -8.52
CA ASN A 23 -3.92 8.20 -7.62
C ASN A 23 -4.55 9.36 -8.41
N ASP A 24 -5.64 9.89 -7.93
CA ASP A 24 -6.41 10.96 -8.57
C ASP A 24 -6.30 12.31 -7.84
N THR A 25 -5.50 12.36 -6.75
CA THR A 25 -5.33 13.58 -5.98
C THR A 25 -4.54 14.65 -6.75
N TRP A 26 -4.88 15.91 -6.52
CA TRP A 26 -4.14 17.06 -7.04
C TRP A 26 -2.65 17.02 -6.67
N LEU A 27 -2.33 16.59 -5.43
CA LEU A 27 -0.96 16.50 -4.95
C LEU A 27 -0.13 15.49 -5.76
N PHE A 28 -0.72 14.36 -6.13
CA PHE A 28 -0.08 13.38 -7.00
C PHE A 28 0.30 13.98 -8.34
N TYR A 29 -0.61 14.70 -8.99
CA TYR A 29 -0.31 15.36 -10.27
C TYR A 29 0.75 16.44 -10.13
N ALA A 30 0.75 17.19 -9.02
CA ALA A 30 1.76 18.20 -8.76
C ALA A 30 3.16 17.58 -8.54
N LEU A 31 3.24 16.40 -7.92
CA LEU A 31 4.48 15.69 -7.65
C LEU A 31 4.89 14.70 -8.76
N SER A 32 4.01 14.40 -9.71
CA SER A 32 4.29 13.47 -10.81
C SER A 32 5.55 13.78 -11.62
N PRO A 33 5.97 15.05 -11.82
CA PRO A 33 7.25 15.35 -12.46
C PRO A 33 8.46 14.77 -11.72
N LEU A 34 8.43 14.70 -10.38
CA LEU A 34 9.50 14.10 -9.57
C LEU A 34 9.55 12.58 -9.73
N ILE A 35 8.37 11.94 -9.77
CA ILE A 35 8.23 10.49 -10.00
C ILE A 35 8.76 10.15 -11.40
N ILE A 36 8.31 10.88 -12.41
CA ILE A 36 8.74 10.71 -13.81
C ILE A 36 10.24 10.97 -13.94
N LEU A 37 10.78 11.98 -13.26
CA LEU A 37 12.20 12.31 -13.31
C LEU A 37 13.09 11.19 -12.78
N SER A 38 12.69 10.51 -11.71
CA SER A 38 13.41 9.36 -11.17
C SER A 38 13.47 8.20 -12.17
N GLN A 39 12.34 7.89 -12.79
CA GLN A 39 12.25 6.84 -13.82
C GLN A 39 12.98 7.23 -15.12
N LEU A 40 12.90 8.50 -15.50
CA LEU A 40 13.62 9.06 -16.63
C LEU A 40 15.14 8.92 -16.44
N SER A 41 15.64 9.22 -15.24
CA SER A 41 17.06 9.03 -14.90
C SER A 41 17.49 7.56 -15.05
N GLY A 42 16.67 6.63 -14.58
CA GLY A 42 16.87 5.19 -14.79
C GLY A 42 16.92 4.82 -16.28
N GLY A 43 16.01 5.37 -17.08
CA GLY A 43 15.99 5.19 -18.53
C GLY A 43 17.25 5.70 -19.23
N PHE A 44 17.80 6.84 -18.81
CA PHE A 44 19.06 7.35 -19.34
C PHE A 44 20.25 6.48 -18.94
N ILE A 45 20.31 6.02 -17.70
CA ILE A 45 21.37 5.11 -17.23
C ILE A 45 21.34 3.80 -18.04
N LEU A 46 20.17 3.20 -18.20
CA LEU A 46 19.98 1.99 -19.00
C LEU A 46 20.42 2.20 -20.45
N SER A 47 20.02 3.31 -21.04
CA SER A 47 20.40 3.66 -22.43
C SER A 47 21.91 3.86 -22.55
N TYR A 48 22.54 4.53 -21.58
CA TYR A 48 23.98 4.70 -21.53
C TYR A 48 24.72 3.35 -21.45
N ILE A 49 24.32 2.49 -20.51
CA ILE A 49 24.92 1.15 -20.33
C ILE A 49 24.78 0.34 -21.63
N ARG A 50 23.59 0.32 -22.21
CA ARG A 50 23.30 -0.43 -23.45
C ARG A 50 24.18 0.02 -24.62
N VAL A 51 24.40 1.32 -24.76
CA VAL A 51 25.13 1.90 -25.89
C VAL A 51 26.63 1.85 -25.70
N ARG A 52 27.10 2.13 -24.48
CA ARG A 52 28.54 2.29 -24.19
C ARG A 52 29.22 1.01 -23.72
N ILE A 53 28.47 0.13 -23.10
CA ILE A 53 29.01 -1.10 -22.54
C ILE A 53 28.51 -2.29 -23.36
N ASN A 54 27.26 -2.72 -23.09
CA ASN A 54 26.67 -3.87 -23.77
C ASN A 54 25.17 -3.98 -23.43
N PHE A 55 24.39 -4.58 -24.34
CA PHE A 55 22.98 -4.86 -24.11
C PHE A 55 22.73 -5.74 -22.87
N TYR A 56 23.55 -6.79 -22.68
CA TYR A 56 23.39 -7.72 -21.56
C TYR A 56 23.61 -7.06 -20.20
N TYR A 57 24.54 -6.11 -20.10
CA TYR A 57 24.74 -5.35 -18.86
C TYR A 57 23.57 -4.41 -18.60
N GLY A 58 22.96 -3.80 -19.60
CA GLY A 58 21.74 -3.03 -19.45
C GLY A 58 20.58 -3.88 -18.95
N PHE A 59 20.39 -5.06 -19.52
CA PHE A 59 19.38 -6.02 -19.07
C PHE A 59 19.62 -6.47 -17.63
N LEU A 60 20.84 -6.86 -17.30
CA LEU A 60 21.21 -7.29 -15.95
C LEU A 60 21.01 -6.16 -14.92
N HIS A 61 21.41 -4.94 -15.24
CA HIS A 61 21.19 -3.78 -14.38
C HIS A 61 19.69 -3.55 -14.11
N HIS A 62 18.86 -3.61 -15.17
CA HIS A 62 17.41 -3.44 -15.01
C HIS A 62 16.78 -4.56 -14.19
N ALA A 63 17.16 -5.80 -14.44
CA ALA A 63 16.69 -6.95 -13.68
C ALA A 63 17.10 -6.86 -12.20
N LEU A 64 18.36 -6.46 -11.92
CA LEU A 64 18.84 -6.27 -10.56
C LEU A 64 18.10 -5.12 -9.85
N TRP A 65 17.87 -4.02 -10.55
CA TRP A 65 17.11 -2.89 -9.99
C TRP A 65 15.67 -3.30 -9.62
N ASN A 66 15.00 -4.01 -10.51
CA ASN A 66 13.66 -4.53 -10.23
C ASN A 66 13.67 -5.53 -9.07
N PHE A 67 14.66 -6.41 -9.01
CA PHE A 67 14.82 -7.34 -7.89
C PHE A 67 14.97 -6.61 -6.55
N VAL A 68 15.78 -5.55 -6.50
CA VAL A 68 15.95 -4.73 -5.29
C VAL A 68 14.66 -3.98 -4.97
N ALA A 69 14.06 -3.32 -5.95
CA ALA A 69 12.90 -2.46 -5.71
C ALA A 69 11.62 -3.27 -5.40
N LEU A 70 11.40 -4.42 -6.06
CA LEU A 70 10.15 -5.17 -5.95
C LEU A 70 10.22 -6.33 -4.94
N LEU A 71 11.41 -6.75 -4.53
CA LEU A 71 11.56 -7.85 -3.59
C LEU A 71 12.29 -7.43 -2.31
N ILE A 72 13.50 -6.86 -2.46
CA ILE A 72 14.35 -6.55 -1.30
C ILE A 72 13.77 -5.41 -0.46
N MET A 73 13.34 -4.32 -1.09
CA MET A 73 12.83 -3.15 -0.36
C MET A 73 11.52 -3.45 0.39
N PRO A 74 10.50 -4.09 -0.21
CA PRO A 74 9.30 -4.50 0.54
C PRO A 74 9.63 -5.47 1.68
N PHE A 75 10.54 -6.43 1.45
CA PHE A 75 10.96 -7.35 2.51
C PHE A 75 11.65 -6.63 3.68
N ILE A 76 12.50 -5.63 3.40
CA ILE A 76 13.14 -4.81 4.44
C ILE A 76 12.07 -4.02 5.21
N ILE A 77 11.12 -3.41 4.51
CA ILE A 77 10.03 -2.65 5.16
C ILE A 77 9.24 -3.58 6.09
N LEU A 78 8.89 -4.78 5.62
CA LEU A 78 8.17 -5.78 6.42
C LEU A 78 8.91 -6.17 7.71
N LEU A 79 10.26 -6.19 7.70
CA LEU A 79 11.05 -6.48 8.91
C LEU A 79 10.97 -5.36 9.97
N PHE A 80 10.55 -4.17 9.60
CA PHE A 80 10.44 -3.01 10.49
C PHE A 80 9.01 -2.60 10.80
N THR A 81 8.01 -3.20 10.14
CA THR A 81 6.59 -3.04 10.52
C THR A 81 6.30 -3.94 11.70
N ASN A 82 5.77 -3.37 12.76
CA ASN A 82 5.28 -4.12 13.90
C ASN A 82 3.74 -4.05 13.87
N PRO A 83 3.06 -5.13 14.28
CA PRO A 83 1.61 -5.08 14.44
C PRO A 83 1.19 -3.94 15.37
N PHE A 84 0.16 -3.20 14.99
CA PHE A 84 -0.47 -2.28 15.92
C PHE A 84 -1.28 -3.08 16.94
N THR A 85 -0.96 -2.95 18.22
CA THR A 85 -1.64 -3.66 19.30
C THR A 85 -2.16 -2.69 20.34
N ASP A 86 -3.44 -2.81 20.67
CA ASP A 86 -4.07 -2.04 21.75
C ASP A 86 -4.88 -2.97 22.66
N HIS A 87 -4.32 -3.27 23.81
CA HIS A 87 -4.90 -4.19 24.78
C HIS A 87 -5.36 -3.43 26.02
N THR A 88 -6.63 -3.58 26.34
CA THR A 88 -7.23 -3.01 27.56
C THR A 88 -7.96 -4.12 28.37
N LYS A 89 -8.52 -3.75 29.51
CA LYS A 89 -9.36 -4.71 30.28
C LYS A 89 -10.64 -5.07 29.54
N ASN A 90 -11.13 -4.23 28.64
CA ASN A 90 -12.41 -4.36 27.96
C ASN A 90 -12.29 -4.94 26.57
N TYR A 91 -11.17 -4.70 25.85
CA TYR A 91 -10.98 -5.17 24.49
C TYR A 91 -9.51 -5.49 24.21
N ASN A 92 -9.32 -6.32 23.20
CA ASN A 92 -8.04 -6.58 22.56
C ASN A 92 -8.18 -6.19 21.10
N LEU A 93 -7.18 -5.52 20.56
CA LEU A 93 -7.03 -5.19 19.15
C LEU A 93 -5.62 -5.53 18.71
N GLU A 94 -5.52 -6.24 17.61
CA GLU A 94 -4.29 -6.49 16.87
C GLU A 94 -4.55 -6.22 15.40
N ILE A 95 -3.70 -5.41 14.76
CA ILE A 95 -3.77 -5.09 13.35
C ILE A 95 -2.39 -5.29 12.75
N ASP A 96 -2.33 -6.13 11.72
CA ASP A 96 -1.15 -6.32 10.88
C ASP A 96 -1.39 -5.67 9.51
N GLU A 97 -0.45 -4.85 9.06
CA GLU A 97 -0.49 -4.26 7.73
C GLU A 97 0.18 -5.16 6.71
N ASN A 98 -0.55 -5.49 5.66
CA ASN A 98 -0.07 -6.29 4.54
C ASN A 98 0.38 -5.39 3.39
N ILE A 99 1.64 -5.51 2.96
CA ILE A 99 2.16 -4.76 1.81
C ILE A 99 1.70 -5.38 0.48
N VAL A 100 1.38 -6.68 0.49
CA VAL A 100 1.05 -7.45 -0.71
C VAL A 100 -0.19 -8.29 -0.46
N PHE A 101 -1.11 -8.26 -1.43
CA PHE A 101 -2.26 -9.15 -1.42
C PHE A 101 -1.84 -10.58 -1.80
N HIS A 102 -2.14 -11.55 -0.95
CA HIS A 102 -1.86 -12.97 -1.19
C HIS A 102 -3.02 -13.63 -1.94
N GLN A 103 -2.90 -13.77 -3.25
CA GLN A 103 -3.97 -14.30 -4.12
C GLN A 103 -4.42 -15.74 -3.79
N ASN A 104 -3.59 -16.49 -3.07
CA ASN A 104 -3.89 -17.89 -2.71
C ASN A 104 -4.65 -18.03 -1.36
N GLU A 105 -4.82 -16.95 -0.64
CA GLU A 105 -5.54 -16.91 0.62
C GLU A 105 -6.92 -16.31 0.40
N VAL A 106 -7.92 -16.88 1.07
CA VAL A 106 -9.30 -16.42 0.91
C VAL A 106 -9.52 -15.24 1.85
N GLN A 107 -9.93 -14.11 1.29
CA GLN A 107 -10.39 -13.00 2.11
C GLN A 107 -11.53 -13.44 3.00
N THR A 108 -11.37 -13.26 4.30
CA THR A 108 -12.40 -13.59 5.27
C THR A 108 -12.73 -12.38 6.13
N ILE A 109 -14.01 -12.18 6.40
CA ILE A 109 -14.46 -11.21 7.39
C ILE A 109 -15.54 -11.84 8.26
N THR A 110 -15.33 -11.75 9.56
CA THR A 110 -16.31 -12.17 10.56
C THR A 110 -16.54 -11.03 11.55
N TYR A 111 -17.77 -10.72 11.84
CA TYR A 111 -18.09 -9.68 12.79
C TYR A 111 -19.29 -10.05 13.67
N ASP A 112 -19.27 -9.60 14.92
CA ASP A 112 -20.39 -9.68 15.85
C ASP A 112 -20.71 -8.27 16.37
N ILE A 113 -21.80 -7.70 15.84
CA ILE A 113 -22.29 -6.36 16.18
C ILE A 113 -23.73 -6.52 16.67
N LYS A 114 -23.98 -6.15 17.94
CA LYS A 114 -25.29 -6.23 18.58
C LYS A 114 -25.58 -4.94 19.36
N ASP A 115 -26.79 -4.47 19.32
CA ASP A 115 -27.25 -3.29 20.08
C ASP A 115 -26.32 -2.07 19.93
N HIS A 116 -25.88 -1.80 18.69
CA HIS A 116 -24.92 -0.75 18.33
C HIS A 116 -23.53 -0.90 18.97
N LYS A 117 -23.21 -2.07 19.52
CA LYS A 117 -21.91 -2.40 20.08
C LYS A 117 -21.21 -3.47 19.24
N ILE A 118 -19.90 -3.32 19.16
CA ILE A 118 -19.00 -4.23 18.45
C ILE A 118 -18.37 -5.15 19.49
N TYR A 119 -18.56 -6.44 19.33
CA TYR A 119 -17.98 -7.48 20.19
C TYR A 119 -16.81 -8.18 19.53
N LYS A 120 -16.86 -8.34 18.22
CA LYS A 120 -15.79 -8.99 17.45
C LYS A 120 -15.74 -8.42 16.03
N ILE A 121 -14.53 -8.23 15.53
CA ILE A 121 -14.22 -8.05 14.10
C ILE A 121 -12.94 -8.82 13.86
N GLU A 122 -12.99 -9.76 12.92
CA GLU A 122 -11.86 -10.55 12.48
C GLU A 122 -11.88 -10.54 10.96
N ALA A 123 -10.83 -10.01 10.35
CA ALA A 123 -10.73 -9.97 8.90
C ALA A 123 -9.28 -10.23 8.48
N GLU A 124 -9.13 -10.98 7.40
CA GLU A 124 -7.86 -11.31 6.78
C GLU A 124 -7.82 -10.74 5.36
N GLN A 125 -6.77 -10.00 5.06
CA GLN A 125 -6.52 -9.36 3.76
C GLN A 125 -7.67 -8.45 3.29
N TYR A 126 -8.22 -7.66 4.20
CA TYR A 126 -9.25 -6.66 3.90
C TYR A 126 -8.68 -5.25 3.86
N TYR A 127 -9.21 -4.42 2.97
CA TYR A 127 -8.94 -2.99 3.08
C TYR A 127 -9.65 -2.42 4.30
N LEU A 128 -8.96 -1.56 5.04
CA LEU A 128 -9.54 -0.90 6.21
C LEU A 128 -10.81 -0.11 5.84
N GLN A 129 -10.86 0.49 4.65
CA GLN A 129 -12.04 1.15 4.11
C GLN A 129 -13.25 0.21 4.05
N ASP A 130 -13.07 -1.03 3.56
CA ASP A 130 -14.16 -2.00 3.47
C ASP A 130 -14.69 -2.40 4.86
N ILE A 131 -13.81 -2.49 5.85
CA ILE A 131 -14.18 -2.75 7.24
C ILE A 131 -14.98 -1.58 7.81
N LEU A 132 -14.56 -0.33 7.56
CA LEU A 132 -15.32 0.86 7.97
C LEU A 132 -16.69 0.89 7.30
N ASP A 133 -16.77 0.56 6.03
CA ASP A 133 -18.03 0.52 5.28
C ASP A 133 -19.02 -0.52 5.85
N VAL A 134 -18.51 -1.68 6.26
CA VAL A 134 -19.32 -2.72 6.95
C VAL A 134 -19.83 -2.23 8.30
N VAL A 135 -18.99 -1.58 9.09
CA VAL A 135 -19.31 -1.16 10.46
C VAL A 135 -20.21 0.08 10.49
N TYR A 136 -19.92 1.07 9.66
CA TYR A 136 -20.55 2.39 9.76
C TYR A 136 -21.52 2.68 8.61
N GLY A 137 -21.43 1.96 7.51
CA GLY A 137 -22.12 2.21 6.25
C GLY A 137 -21.21 2.88 5.23
N LYS A 138 -21.49 2.62 3.96
CA LYS A 138 -20.68 3.08 2.83
C LYS A 138 -20.48 4.59 2.82
N GLU A 139 -19.27 5.00 2.51
CA GLU A 139 -18.90 6.40 2.29
C GLU A 139 -19.16 7.33 3.48
N LYS A 140 -19.23 6.76 4.69
CA LYS A 140 -19.43 7.56 5.90
C LYS A 140 -18.11 8.10 6.45
N TYR A 141 -17.05 7.35 6.32
CA TYR A 141 -15.70 7.69 6.73
C TYR A 141 -14.75 7.29 5.62
N TYR A 142 -13.65 8.01 5.51
CA TYR A 142 -12.61 7.76 4.51
C TYR A 142 -11.28 7.51 5.22
N VAL A 143 -10.50 6.58 4.67
CA VAL A 143 -9.17 6.24 5.13
C VAL A 143 -8.33 5.85 3.91
N ASP A 144 -7.02 6.03 3.99
CA ASP A 144 -6.10 5.59 2.94
C ASP A 144 -6.16 4.07 2.71
N GLU A 145 -5.64 3.61 1.58
CA GLU A 145 -5.65 2.21 1.16
C GLU A 145 -4.69 1.36 2.01
N TYR A 146 -5.12 0.99 3.22
CA TYR A 146 -4.43 0.02 4.07
C TYR A 146 -5.03 -1.37 3.87
N LEU A 147 -4.21 -2.33 3.40
CA LEU A 147 -4.56 -3.75 3.39
C LEU A 147 -4.13 -4.34 4.73
N ILE A 148 -5.09 -4.85 5.51
CA ILE A 148 -4.84 -5.27 6.89
C ILE A 148 -5.43 -6.64 7.21
N ASP A 149 -4.81 -7.29 8.20
CA ASP A 149 -5.42 -8.33 9.01
C ASP A 149 -5.79 -7.70 10.35
N ILE A 150 -7.02 -7.89 10.80
CA ILE A 150 -7.50 -7.33 12.06
C ILE A 150 -8.14 -8.41 12.93
N ASP A 151 -7.73 -8.46 14.18
CA ASP A 151 -8.41 -9.20 15.24
C ASP A 151 -8.81 -8.24 16.36
N PHE A 152 -10.12 -7.97 16.42
CA PHE A 152 -10.72 -7.17 17.47
C PHE A 152 -11.71 -8.00 18.26
N SER A 153 -11.57 -8.01 19.59
CA SER A 153 -12.50 -8.68 20.48
C SER A 153 -12.77 -7.85 21.75
N SER A 154 -14.04 -7.80 22.17
CA SER A 154 -14.47 -7.09 23.39
C SER A 154 -15.44 -7.92 24.20
N LYS A 155 -15.24 -7.99 25.52
CA LYS A 155 -16.11 -8.72 26.43
C LYS A 155 -17.45 -8.00 26.72
N GLN A 156 -17.44 -6.67 26.72
CA GLN A 156 -18.60 -5.84 27.05
C GLN A 156 -19.20 -5.13 25.84
N GLY A 157 -18.54 -5.32 24.67
CA GLY A 157 -18.80 -4.57 23.47
C GLY A 157 -18.35 -3.11 23.59
N VAL A 158 -17.79 -2.56 22.52
CA VAL A 158 -17.47 -1.13 22.39
C VAL A 158 -18.48 -0.47 21.47
N THR A 159 -18.80 0.78 21.69
CA THR A 159 -19.65 1.55 20.77
C THR A 159 -18.91 1.80 19.47
N LYS A 160 -19.66 2.09 18.39
CA LYS A 160 -19.06 2.43 17.11
C LYS A 160 -18.13 3.65 17.21
N GLU A 161 -18.52 4.64 18.00
CA GLU A 161 -17.72 5.85 18.25
C GLU A 161 -16.41 5.55 19.01
N GLU A 162 -16.47 4.63 19.97
CA GLU A 162 -15.27 4.18 20.70
C GLU A 162 -14.34 3.39 19.78
N PHE A 163 -14.89 2.51 18.93
CA PHE A 163 -14.10 1.75 17.98
C PHE A 163 -13.39 2.65 16.97
N LYS A 164 -14.07 3.68 16.43
CA LYS A 164 -13.43 4.68 15.58
C LYS A 164 -12.25 5.34 16.29
N LYS A 165 -12.42 5.80 17.53
CA LYS A 165 -11.34 6.41 18.33
C LYS A 165 -10.17 5.46 18.61
N ILE A 166 -10.43 4.16 18.67
CA ILE A 166 -9.37 3.16 18.82
C ILE A 166 -8.55 3.08 17.53
N LEU A 167 -9.21 3.04 16.39
CA LEU A 167 -8.54 3.03 15.08
C LEU A 167 -7.83 4.36 14.77
N GLU A 168 -8.38 5.49 15.19
CA GLU A 168 -7.77 6.83 15.04
C GLU A 168 -6.44 7.01 15.83
N LYS A 169 -6.05 6.04 16.64
CA LYS A 169 -4.72 6.06 17.27
C LYS A 169 -3.60 5.76 16.28
N GLU A 170 -3.91 5.04 15.20
CA GLU A 170 -2.96 4.59 14.20
C GLU A 170 -3.28 5.13 12.80
N TYR A 171 -4.57 5.27 12.47
CA TYR A 171 -5.04 5.64 11.14
C TYR A 171 -5.72 7.01 11.16
N ASP A 172 -5.48 7.80 10.11
CA ASP A 172 -6.19 9.06 9.88
C ASP A 172 -7.54 8.76 9.21
N ILE A 173 -8.64 8.92 9.96
CA ILE A 173 -10.00 8.58 9.52
C ILE A 173 -10.82 9.85 9.44
N GLU A 174 -11.07 10.32 8.22
CA GLU A 174 -11.84 11.52 7.90
C GLU A 174 -13.36 11.30 7.88
#